data_e1868acf4f188c3b99449ec434d113d2
#
_entry.id   e1868acf4f188c3b99449ec434d113d2
#
_cell.length_a   1.000
_cell.length_b   1.000
_cell.length_c   1.000
_cell.angle_alpha   90.00
_cell.angle_beta   90.00
_cell.angle_gamma   90.00
#
_symmetry.space_group_name_H-M   'P 1'
#
loop_
_entity.id
_entity.type
_entity.pdbx_description
1 polymer ?
#
loop_
_entity_poly.entity_id
_entity_poly.type
_entity_poly.pdbx_seq_one_letter_code
_entity_poly.pdbx_strand_id
1 'polypeptide(L)'
;PNSVGYLDINFDGYYDVILSDISQDRKVEDKRYVYWMYNPKTQQFQRSLQLDKMVGFPSLHGEKQQIDFGNGQLFQVKNGLLNQITFDE
;
A
#
# COMPACT_ATOMS: atom_id res chain seq x y z
N PRO A 1 -11.87 -16.80 2.77
CA PRO A 1 -10.69 -16.97 1.94
C PRO A 1 -10.06 -15.62 1.59
N ASN A 2 -8.73 -15.61 1.46
CA ASN A 2 -7.98 -14.41 1.16
C ASN A 2 -7.29 -14.54 -0.19
N SER A 3 -7.18 -13.41 -0.86
CA SER A 3 -6.40 -13.28 -2.07
C SER A 3 -5.06 -12.63 -1.70
N VAL A 4 -3.97 -13.11 -2.31
CA VAL A 4 -2.61 -12.64 -2.03
C VAL A 4 -2.03 -12.00 -3.27
N GLY A 5 -1.46 -10.81 -3.12
CA GLY A 5 -0.74 -10.11 -4.18
C GLY A 5 0.63 -9.68 -3.71
N TYR A 6 1.51 -9.45 -4.66
CA TYR A 6 2.89 -9.03 -4.39
C TYR A 6 3.16 -7.76 -5.18
N LEU A 7 3.54 -6.70 -4.47
CA LEU A 7 3.84 -5.40 -5.07
C LEU A 7 5.03 -4.78 -4.34
N ASP A 8 5.86 -4.06 -5.08
CA ASP A 8 6.92 -3.26 -4.47
C ASP A 8 6.34 -1.90 -4.13
N ILE A 9 5.68 -1.82 -2.99
CA ILE A 9 4.87 -0.66 -2.63
C ILE A 9 5.71 0.58 -2.34
N ASN A 10 6.86 0.39 -1.70
CA ASN A 10 7.71 1.51 -1.31
C ASN A 10 8.93 1.70 -2.23
N PHE A 11 8.89 1.07 -3.41
CA PHE A 11 9.91 1.24 -4.46
C PHE A 11 11.35 0.98 -3.97
N ASP A 12 11.51 -0.04 -3.11
CA ASP A 12 12.84 -0.37 -2.56
C ASP A 12 13.49 -1.59 -3.23
N GLY A 13 12.84 -2.16 -4.24
CA GLY A 13 13.33 -3.30 -4.97
C GLY A 13 12.93 -4.65 -4.40
N TYR A 14 12.17 -4.67 -3.32
CA TYR A 14 11.66 -5.89 -2.69
C TYR A 14 10.16 -5.92 -2.72
N TYR A 15 9.59 -7.09 -2.98
CA TYR A 15 8.14 -7.23 -3.01
C TYR A 15 7.56 -7.28 -1.62
N ASP A 16 6.48 -6.54 -1.46
CA ASP A 16 5.66 -6.55 -0.26
C ASP A 16 4.41 -7.37 -0.53
N VAL A 17 3.70 -7.74 0.53
CA VAL A 17 2.50 -8.59 0.41
C VAL A 17 1.26 -7.78 0.72
N ILE A 18 0.27 -7.90 -0.16
CA ILE A 18 -1.04 -7.30 0.05
C ILE A 18 -2.06 -8.42 0.11
N LEU A 19 -2.88 -8.43 1.16
CA LEU A 19 -3.91 -9.44 1.36
C LEU A 19 -5.28 -8.79 1.27
N SER A 20 -6.18 -9.45 0.58
CA SER A 20 -7.56 -9.01 0.51
C SER A 20 -8.48 -10.17 0.87
N ASP A 21 -9.52 -9.87 1.63
CA ASP A 21 -10.56 -10.84 1.95
C ASP A 21 -11.57 -10.84 0.80
N ILE A 22 -11.54 -11.89 -0.01
CA ILE A 22 -12.41 -11.98 -1.19
C ILE A 22 -13.88 -12.20 -0.83
N SER A 23 -14.17 -12.43 0.45
CA SER A 23 -15.56 -12.53 0.89
C SER A 23 -16.22 -11.17 1.07
N GLN A 24 -15.44 -10.07 1.02
CA GLN A 24 -16.01 -8.74 1.10
C GLN A 24 -16.83 -8.43 -0.14
N ASP A 25 -18.09 -8.09 0.08
CA ASP A 25 -19.00 -7.72 -1.00
C ASP A 25 -18.94 -6.20 -1.20
N ARG A 26 -17.81 -5.73 -1.69
CA ARG A 26 -17.56 -4.30 -1.90
C ARG A 26 -16.83 -4.08 -3.22
N LYS A 27 -17.01 -2.90 -3.77
CA LYS A 27 -16.24 -2.49 -4.94
C LYS A 27 -14.78 -2.32 -4.56
N VAL A 28 -13.87 -2.48 -5.54
CA VAL A 28 -12.43 -2.38 -5.30
C VAL A 28 -12.08 -1.06 -4.61
N GLU A 29 -12.68 0.05 -5.03
CA GLU A 29 -12.40 1.36 -4.45
C GLU A 29 -12.87 1.52 -3.01
N ASP A 30 -13.70 0.59 -2.52
CA ASP A 30 -14.22 0.63 -1.15
C ASP A 30 -13.62 -0.44 -0.25
N LYS A 31 -12.77 -1.29 -0.80
CA LYS A 31 -12.16 -2.37 -0.03
C LYS A 31 -10.97 -1.88 0.76
N ARG A 32 -10.75 -2.53 1.89
CA ARG A 32 -9.53 -2.35 2.67
C ARG A 32 -8.69 -3.59 2.58
N TYR A 33 -7.38 -3.39 2.60
CA TYR A 33 -6.42 -4.46 2.45
C TYR A 33 -5.47 -4.48 3.63
N VAL A 34 -4.79 -5.61 3.80
CA VAL A 34 -3.76 -5.77 4.83
C VAL A 34 -2.41 -5.78 4.13
N TYR A 35 -1.49 -4.98 4.64
CA TYR A 35 -0.20 -4.79 4.00
C TYR A 35 0.91 -5.30 4.90
N TRP A 36 1.74 -6.19 4.35
CA TRP A 36 2.93 -6.71 5.01
C TRP A 36 4.14 -6.21 4.22
N MET A 37 4.85 -5.25 4.79
CA MET A 37 6.01 -4.65 4.15
C MET A 37 7.25 -5.44 4.49
N TYR A 38 8.05 -5.78 3.48
CA TYR A 38 9.29 -6.51 3.70
C TYR A 38 10.41 -5.56 4.09
N ASN A 39 11.11 -5.87 5.19
CA ASN A 39 12.26 -5.10 5.65
C ASN A 39 13.53 -5.90 5.33
N PRO A 40 14.33 -5.49 4.32
CA PRO A 40 15.51 -6.25 3.96
C PRO A 40 16.61 -6.25 5.03
N LYS A 41 16.60 -5.26 5.91
CA LYS A 41 17.59 -5.21 6.99
C LYS A 41 17.36 -6.28 8.05
N THR A 42 16.11 -6.53 8.36
CA THR A 42 15.74 -7.56 9.34
C THR A 42 15.33 -8.87 8.69
N GLN A 43 15.10 -8.87 7.38
CA GLN A 43 14.60 -10.01 6.60
C GLN A 43 13.26 -10.50 7.12
N GLN A 44 12.42 -9.55 7.55
CA GLN A 44 11.10 -9.86 8.11
C GLN A 44 10.04 -8.97 7.49
N PHE A 45 8.81 -9.47 7.50
CA PHE A 45 7.65 -8.70 7.09
C PHE A 45 7.03 -8.04 8.31
N GLN A 46 6.59 -6.80 8.13
CA GLN A 46 5.93 -6.03 9.19
C GLN A 46 4.65 -5.42 8.67
N ARG A 47 3.61 -5.43 9.50
CA ARG A 47 2.35 -4.78 9.15
C ARG A 47 2.55 -3.29 8.97
N SER A 48 1.90 -2.74 7.97
CA SER A 48 1.88 -1.29 7.76
C SER A 48 0.54 -0.75 8.23
N LEU A 49 0.49 -0.27 9.47
CA LEU A 49 -0.74 0.29 10.00
C LEU A 49 -1.16 1.54 9.23
N GLN A 50 -0.17 2.24 8.68
CA GLN A 50 -0.41 3.44 7.87
C GLN A 50 -1.19 3.09 6.60
N LEU A 51 -0.78 2.04 5.90
CA LEU A 51 -1.45 1.60 4.67
C LEU A 51 -2.76 0.87 4.98
N ASP A 52 -2.84 0.16 6.10
CA ASP A 52 -4.05 -0.57 6.49
C ASP A 52 -5.27 0.36 6.64
N LYS A 53 -5.03 1.65 6.88
CA LYS A 53 -6.11 2.63 7.02
C LYS A 53 -6.65 3.12 5.69
N MET A 54 -5.94 2.83 4.60
CA MET A 54 -6.34 3.33 3.28
C MET A 54 -7.46 2.48 2.70
N VAL A 55 -8.33 3.12 1.95
CA VAL A 55 -9.43 2.47 1.26
C VAL A 55 -9.11 2.42 -0.23
N GLY A 56 -9.33 1.27 -0.85
CA GLY A 56 -9.06 1.09 -2.27
C GLY A 56 -7.73 0.41 -2.53
N PHE A 57 -7.53 -0.02 -3.77
CA PHE A 57 -6.30 -0.69 -4.17
C PHE A 57 -5.26 0.36 -4.59
N PRO A 58 -4.00 0.20 -4.18
CA PRO A 58 -2.98 1.20 -4.50
C PRO A 58 -2.58 1.18 -5.98
N SER A 59 -2.50 2.36 -6.58
CA SER A 59 -1.89 2.56 -7.89
C SER A 59 -0.48 3.07 -7.69
N LEU A 60 0.49 2.32 -8.21
CA LEU A 60 1.90 2.64 -8.02
C LEU A 60 2.41 3.45 -9.21
N HIS A 61 2.95 4.62 -8.93
CA HIS A 61 3.55 5.50 -9.94
C HIS A 61 5.07 5.54 -9.74
N GLY A 62 5.77 4.62 -10.41
CA GLY A 62 7.21 4.44 -10.19
C GLY A 62 8.06 5.65 -10.55
N GLU A 63 7.66 6.41 -11.57
CA GLU A 63 8.42 7.59 -11.98
C GLU A 63 8.44 8.67 -10.90
N LYS A 64 7.32 8.84 -10.23
CA LYS A 64 7.17 9.84 -9.18
C LYS A 64 7.42 9.27 -7.79
N GLN A 65 7.50 7.95 -7.69
CA GLN A 65 7.55 7.22 -6.43
C GLN A 65 6.38 7.60 -5.53
N GLN A 66 5.19 7.53 -6.09
CA GLN A 66 3.95 7.87 -5.39
C GLN A 66 2.99 6.69 -5.41
N ILE A 67 2.20 6.59 -4.35
CA ILE A 67 1.15 5.60 -4.24
C ILE A 67 -0.18 6.33 -4.16
N ASP A 68 -1.07 6.08 -5.11
CA ASP A 68 -2.35 6.74 -5.21
C ASP A 68 -3.46 5.74 -4.90
N PHE A 69 -4.21 5.97 -3.83
CA PHE A 69 -5.36 5.13 -3.47
C PHE A 69 -6.69 5.70 -3.99
N GLY A 70 -6.62 6.88 -4.62
CA GLY A 70 -7.83 7.58 -5.04
C GLY A 70 -8.40 8.43 -3.91
N ASN A 71 -9.41 9.24 -4.25
CA ASN A 71 -10.14 10.07 -3.27
C ASN A 71 -9.21 10.98 -2.45
N GLY A 72 -8.12 11.45 -3.07
CA GLY A 72 -7.18 12.33 -2.38
C GLY A 72 -6.23 11.64 -1.43
N GLN A 73 -6.20 10.31 -1.41
CA GLN A 73 -5.30 9.54 -0.56
C GLN A 73 -4.02 9.23 -1.35
N LEU A 74 -2.97 9.99 -1.08
CA LEU A 74 -1.72 9.91 -1.83
C LEU A 74 -0.52 9.86 -0.89
N PHE A 75 0.46 9.03 -1.22
CA PHE A 75 1.72 8.94 -0.48
C PHE A 75 2.87 9.29 -1.40
N GLN A 76 3.83 10.04 -0.87
CA GLN A 76 5.13 10.24 -1.50
C GLN A 76 6.13 9.33 -0.81
N VAL A 77 6.82 8.50 -1.58
CA VAL A 77 7.83 7.60 -1.04
C VAL A 77 9.19 8.24 -1.20
N LYS A 78 9.97 8.28 -0.11
CA LYS A 78 11.34 8.76 -0.12
C LYS A 78 12.22 7.78 0.66
N ASN A 79 13.22 7.23 -0.01
CA ASN A 79 14.14 6.27 0.62
C ASN A 79 13.41 5.11 1.30
N GLY A 80 12.34 4.63 0.65
CA GLY A 80 11.55 3.54 1.18
C GLY A 80 10.57 3.94 2.28
N LEU A 81 10.53 5.20 2.67
CA LEU A 81 9.64 5.69 3.71
C LEU A 81 8.38 6.32 3.10
N LEU A 82 7.26 6.04 3.71
CA LEU A 82 5.95 6.48 3.24
C LEU A 82 5.56 7.78 3.92
N ASN A 83 5.30 8.81 3.12
CA ASN A 83 4.86 10.10 3.61
C ASN A 83 3.52 10.44 2.98
N GLN A 84 2.47 10.51 3.77
CA GLN A 84 1.16 10.85 3.25
C GLN A 84 1.10 12.32 2.89
N ILE A 85 0.63 12.59 1.68
CA ILE A 85 0.45 13.96 1.21
C ILE A 85 -0.96 14.40 1.60
N THR A 86 -1.05 15.55 2.28
CA THR A 86 -2.35 16.14 2.60
C THR A 86 -2.59 17.30 1.67
N PHE A 87 -3.85 17.43 1.25
CA PHE A 87 -4.26 18.52 0.37
C PHE A 87 -5.03 19.53 1.20
N ASP A 88 -4.46 20.71 1.35
CA ASP A 88 -5.11 21.80 2.06
C ASP A 88 -5.98 22.59 1.06
N GLU A 89 -7.13 22.98 1.53
CA GLU A 89 -8.01 23.81 0.71
C GLU A 89 -7.85 25.29 1.02
#